data_d4b2ed41657f53c5e357639f816d9e80
#
_entry.id   d4b2ed41657f53c5e357639f816d9e80
#
_cell.length_a   1.000
_cell.length_b   1.000
_cell.length_c   1.000
_cell.angle_alpha   90.00
_cell.angle_beta   90.00
_cell.angle_gamma   90.00
#
_symmetry.space_group_name_H-M   'P 1'
#
loop_
_entity.id
_entity.type
_entity.pdbx_description
1 polymer ?
#
loop_
_entity_poly.entity_id
_entity_poly.type
_entity_poly.pdbx_seq_one_letter_code
_entity_poly.pdbx_strand_id
1 'polypeptide(L)'
;MKKLFLACAVSLLSGCAIIDAYLMTHYDPNEYKIITDIRADAQSFKSQCDDPVASKSNAVKLAHETQLFALYSEHIPRNEQLISASKDLNTIAQGLTDQYAKTDKVSVGFCKIKFASIETSADKMQATIAKRPR
;
A
#
# COMPACT_ATOMS: atom_id res chain seq x y z
N MET A 1 3.10 -27.03 -45.70
CA MET A 1 2.78 -27.50 -44.34
C MET A 1 3.59 -26.77 -43.25
N LYS A 2 4.89 -26.51 -43.42
CA LYS A 2 5.69 -25.79 -42.39
C LYS A 2 5.25 -24.35 -42.06
N LYS A 3 4.68 -23.64 -43.03
CA LYS A 3 4.19 -22.25 -42.85
C LYS A 3 2.87 -22.15 -42.08
N LEU A 4 2.06 -23.21 -42.10
CA LEU A 4 0.80 -23.25 -41.37
C LEU A 4 0.98 -23.48 -39.88
N PHE A 5 2.04 -24.21 -39.45
CA PHE A 5 2.38 -24.44 -38.07
C PHE A 5 2.91 -23.18 -37.40
N LEU A 6 3.59 -22.30 -38.14
CA LEU A 6 4.15 -21.05 -37.56
C LEU A 6 3.04 -20.02 -37.28
N ALA A 7 1.99 -20.00 -38.09
CA ALA A 7 0.86 -19.09 -37.89
C ALA A 7 0.00 -19.47 -36.67
N CYS A 8 -0.12 -20.76 -36.32
CA CYS A 8 -0.81 -21.21 -35.12
C CYS A 8 -0.04 -20.94 -33.82
N ALA A 9 1.28 -20.94 -33.88
CA ALA A 9 2.12 -20.70 -32.68
C ALA A 9 2.08 -19.22 -32.20
N VAL A 10 1.90 -18.27 -33.12
CA VAL A 10 1.81 -16.83 -32.81
C VAL A 10 0.45 -16.47 -32.21
N SER A 11 -0.62 -17.16 -32.60
CA SER A 11 -1.96 -16.90 -32.03
C SER A 11 -2.17 -17.42 -30.61
N LEU A 12 -1.34 -18.34 -30.13
CA LEU A 12 -1.42 -18.85 -28.77
C LEU A 12 -0.78 -17.91 -27.73
N LEU A 13 0.16 -17.06 -28.15
CA LEU A 13 0.84 -16.09 -27.28
C LEU A 13 -0.03 -14.85 -26.96
N SER A 14 -0.97 -14.51 -27.84
CA SER A 14 -1.88 -13.36 -27.62
C SER A 14 -3.06 -13.69 -26.66
N GLY A 15 -3.38 -14.96 -26.47
CA GLY A 15 -4.48 -15.38 -25.61
C GLY A 15 -4.20 -15.18 -24.11
N CYS A 16 -2.97 -15.39 -23.67
CA CYS A 16 -2.61 -15.23 -22.26
C CYS A 16 -2.67 -13.78 -21.78
N ALA A 17 -2.22 -12.83 -22.61
CA ALA A 17 -2.22 -11.41 -22.25
C ALA A 17 -3.64 -10.83 -22.09
N ILE A 18 -4.62 -11.32 -22.83
CA ILE A 18 -6.03 -10.88 -22.74
C ILE A 18 -6.68 -11.44 -21.47
N ILE A 19 -6.37 -12.68 -21.10
CA ILE A 19 -6.89 -13.33 -19.87
C ILE A 19 -6.31 -12.65 -18.63
N ASP A 20 -5.02 -12.35 -18.62
CA ASP A 20 -4.37 -11.65 -17.52
C ASP A 20 -4.95 -10.25 -17.32
N ALA A 21 -5.17 -9.49 -18.38
CA ALA A 21 -5.78 -8.16 -18.30
C ALA A 21 -7.23 -8.21 -17.76
N TYR A 22 -7.99 -9.26 -18.10
CA TYR A 22 -9.36 -9.44 -17.59
C TYR A 22 -9.40 -9.86 -16.12
N LEU A 23 -8.37 -10.57 -15.64
CA LEU A 23 -8.26 -11.05 -14.26
C LEU A 23 -7.64 -10.01 -13.32
N MET A 24 -7.02 -8.96 -13.83
CA MET A 24 -6.40 -7.92 -13.01
C MET A 24 -7.44 -6.97 -12.40
N THR A 25 -7.14 -6.50 -11.19
CA THR A 25 -7.87 -5.40 -10.56
C THR A 25 -7.75 -4.14 -11.40
N HIS A 26 -8.88 -3.45 -11.65
CA HIS A 26 -8.86 -2.15 -12.33
C HIS A 26 -8.30 -1.05 -11.42
N TYR A 27 -7.80 0.02 -12.07
CA TYR A 27 -7.37 1.22 -11.38
C TYR A 27 -8.55 1.88 -10.65
N ASP A 28 -8.38 2.14 -9.37
CA ASP A 28 -9.33 2.87 -8.55
C ASP A 28 -8.70 4.19 -8.08
N PRO A 29 -9.25 5.36 -8.48
CA PRO A 29 -8.69 6.66 -8.15
C PRO A 29 -8.78 6.99 -6.65
N ASN A 30 -9.78 6.45 -5.94
CA ASN A 30 -9.92 6.68 -4.51
C ASN A 30 -8.89 5.86 -3.72
N GLU A 31 -8.69 4.58 -4.11
CA GLU A 31 -7.64 3.73 -3.53
C GLU A 31 -6.27 4.38 -3.72
N TYR A 32 -6.00 4.88 -4.94
CA TYR A 32 -4.75 5.59 -5.24
C TYR A 32 -4.59 6.86 -4.40
N LYS A 33 -5.67 7.63 -4.22
CA LYS A 33 -5.65 8.84 -3.40
C LYS A 33 -5.35 8.53 -1.93
N ILE A 34 -6.05 7.56 -1.34
CA ILE A 34 -5.88 7.20 0.06
C ILE A 34 -4.45 6.77 0.35
N ILE A 35 -3.86 5.90 -0.47
CA ILE A 35 -2.48 5.45 -0.25
C ILE A 35 -1.46 6.58 -0.49
N THR A 36 -1.77 7.54 -1.37
CA THR A 36 -0.94 8.73 -1.59
C THR A 36 -0.93 9.63 -0.36
N ASP A 37 -2.08 9.84 0.27
CA ASP A 37 -2.22 10.63 1.49
C ASP A 37 -1.43 9.98 2.65
N ILE A 38 -1.58 8.67 2.85
CA ILE A 38 -0.82 7.89 3.85
C ILE A 38 0.69 8.04 3.63
N ARG A 39 1.15 7.93 2.39
CA ARG A 39 2.56 8.10 2.04
C ARG A 39 3.06 9.50 2.38
N ALA A 40 2.32 10.53 1.98
CA ALA A 40 2.68 11.93 2.21
C ALA A 40 2.73 12.26 3.71
N ASP A 41 1.77 11.79 4.48
CA ASP A 41 1.73 11.96 5.93
C ASP A 41 2.89 11.25 6.62
N ALA A 42 3.15 9.99 6.27
CA ALA A 42 4.28 9.25 6.83
C ALA A 42 5.62 9.94 6.54
N GLN A 43 5.79 10.51 5.34
CA GLN A 43 6.97 11.29 4.97
C GLN A 43 7.11 12.54 5.83
N SER A 44 6.03 13.30 6.00
CA SER A 44 5.99 14.53 6.80
C SER A 44 6.27 14.27 8.28
N PHE A 45 5.67 13.23 8.84
CA PHE A 45 5.72 12.92 10.28
C PHE A 45 7.11 12.46 10.75
N LYS A 46 7.96 11.96 9.87
CA LYS A 46 9.36 11.63 10.21
C LYS A 46 10.12 12.82 10.78
N SER A 47 9.84 14.04 10.32
CA SER A 47 10.49 15.25 10.79
C SER A 47 10.01 15.70 12.17
N GLN A 48 8.90 15.14 12.68
CA GLN A 48 8.26 15.52 13.93
C GLN A 48 8.51 14.51 15.06
N CYS A 49 9.40 13.54 14.86
CA CYS A 49 9.69 12.49 15.83
C CYS A 49 10.44 12.99 17.09
N ASP A 50 11.00 14.17 17.06
CA ASP A 50 11.63 14.84 18.19
C ASP A 50 10.62 15.54 19.13
N ASP A 51 9.37 15.74 18.69
CA ASP A 51 8.25 16.17 19.51
C ASP A 51 7.39 14.96 19.93
N PRO A 52 7.43 14.54 21.22
CA PRO A 52 6.69 13.37 21.69
C PRO A 52 5.18 13.49 21.57
N VAL A 53 4.62 14.72 21.68
CA VAL A 53 3.18 14.95 21.58
C VAL A 53 2.73 14.86 20.13
N ALA A 54 3.45 15.55 19.23
CA ALA A 54 3.17 15.51 17.80
C ALA A 54 3.32 14.08 17.25
N SER A 55 4.42 13.40 17.56
CA SER A 55 4.69 12.06 17.05
C SER A 55 3.68 11.02 17.53
N LYS A 56 3.21 11.10 18.78
CA LYS A 56 2.12 10.24 19.28
C LYS A 56 0.81 10.49 18.54
N SER A 57 0.44 11.75 18.35
CA SER A 57 -0.77 12.12 17.58
C SER A 57 -0.69 11.65 16.14
N ASN A 58 0.46 11.82 15.50
CA ASN A 58 0.73 11.38 14.12
C ASN A 58 0.66 9.84 13.98
N ALA A 59 1.15 9.10 14.97
CA ALA A 59 1.05 7.65 15.00
C ALA A 59 -0.42 7.19 15.02
N VAL A 60 -1.25 7.80 15.87
CA VAL A 60 -2.69 7.51 15.94
C VAL A 60 -3.38 7.85 14.62
N LYS A 61 -3.06 8.98 14.01
CA LYS A 61 -3.61 9.38 12.72
C LYS A 61 -3.28 8.35 11.64
N LEU A 62 -2.02 7.96 11.48
CA LEU A 62 -1.63 6.96 10.48
C LEU A 62 -2.21 5.57 10.74
N ALA A 63 -2.35 5.17 12.01
CA ALA A 63 -3.03 3.92 12.34
C ALA A 63 -4.48 3.92 11.87
N HIS A 64 -5.19 5.04 12.03
CA HIS A 64 -6.55 5.20 11.53
C HIS A 64 -6.62 5.20 9.99
N GLU A 65 -5.76 5.94 9.33
CA GLU A 65 -5.72 6.05 7.86
C GLU A 65 -5.36 4.71 7.20
N THR A 66 -4.40 3.98 7.75
CA THR A 66 -4.04 2.65 7.26
C THR A 66 -5.14 1.63 7.49
N GLN A 67 -5.91 1.75 8.58
CA GLN A 67 -7.10 0.93 8.81
C GLN A 67 -8.19 1.23 7.78
N LEU A 68 -8.47 2.51 7.51
CA LEU A 68 -9.43 2.90 6.45
C LEU A 68 -9.00 2.36 5.08
N PHE A 69 -7.72 2.44 4.76
CA PHE A 69 -7.19 1.90 3.52
C PHE A 69 -7.39 0.38 3.42
N ALA A 70 -7.12 -0.36 4.50
CA ALA A 70 -7.34 -1.81 4.54
C ALA A 70 -8.81 -2.16 4.32
N LEU A 71 -9.72 -1.48 5.02
CA LEU A 71 -11.16 -1.67 4.86
C LEU A 71 -11.65 -1.31 3.46
N TYR A 72 -11.14 -0.22 2.88
CA TYR A 72 -11.47 0.18 1.51
C TYR A 72 -11.02 -0.87 0.50
N SER A 73 -9.78 -1.34 0.62
CA SER A 73 -9.19 -2.33 -0.29
C SER A 73 -9.96 -3.67 -0.29
N GLU A 74 -10.58 -4.05 0.84
CA GLU A 74 -11.39 -5.27 0.94
C GLU A 74 -12.63 -5.27 0.03
N HIS A 75 -13.15 -4.10 -0.33
CA HIS A 75 -14.31 -3.95 -1.18
C HIS A 75 -13.99 -3.84 -2.67
N ILE A 76 -12.71 -3.81 -3.03
CA ILE A 76 -12.30 -3.76 -4.43
C ILE A 76 -12.20 -5.20 -4.97
N PRO A 77 -12.92 -5.55 -6.04
CA PRO A 77 -12.90 -6.88 -6.61
C PRO A 77 -11.49 -7.29 -7.09
N ARG A 78 -11.09 -8.53 -6.85
CA ARG A 78 -9.82 -9.13 -7.31
C ARG A 78 -8.56 -8.43 -6.77
N ASN A 79 -8.65 -7.92 -5.54
CA ASN A 79 -7.62 -7.09 -4.91
C ASN A 79 -6.80 -7.85 -3.84
N GLU A 80 -6.79 -9.19 -3.86
CA GLU A 80 -6.27 -10.05 -2.80
C GLU A 80 -4.85 -9.68 -2.36
N GLN A 81 -3.97 -9.36 -3.31
CA GLN A 81 -2.60 -8.98 -3.00
C GLN A 81 -2.52 -7.66 -2.23
N LEU A 82 -3.33 -6.67 -2.62
CA LEU A 82 -3.32 -5.38 -1.96
C LEU A 82 -4.10 -5.42 -0.63
N ILE A 83 -5.12 -6.26 -0.51
CA ILE A 83 -5.81 -6.54 0.76
C ILE A 83 -4.81 -7.06 1.80
N SER A 84 -4.00 -8.04 1.44
CA SER A 84 -2.95 -8.56 2.34
C SER A 84 -1.95 -7.47 2.71
N ALA A 85 -1.41 -6.78 1.72
CA ALA A 85 -0.42 -5.73 1.93
C ALA A 85 -0.97 -4.55 2.76
N SER A 86 -2.24 -4.18 2.59
CA SER A 86 -2.88 -3.11 3.38
C SER A 86 -3.06 -3.49 4.85
N LYS A 87 -3.35 -4.76 5.13
CA LYS A 87 -3.40 -5.28 6.51
C LYS A 87 -2.04 -5.26 7.16
N ASP A 88 -0.98 -5.62 6.44
CA ASP A 88 0.39 -5.55 6.92
C ASP A 88 0.80 -4.10 7.20
N LEU A 89 0.44 -3.17 6.31
CA LEU A 89 0.67 -1.73 6.51
C LEU A 89 -0.02 -1.22 7.79
N ASN A 90 -1.28 -1.60 8.00
CA ASN A 90 -2.01 -1.25 9.21
C ASN A 90 -1.36 -1.84 10.47
N THR A 91 -0.87 -3.08 10.40
CA THR A 91 -0.15 -3.72 11.51
C THR A 91 1.12 -2.95 11.89
N ILE A 92 1.87 -2.43 10.92
CA ILE A 92 3.04 -1.60 11.17
C ILE A 92 2.64 -0.30 11.87
N ALA A 93 1.58 0.36 11.42
CA ALA A 93 1.10 1.60 12.00
C ALA A 93 0.53 1.40 13.41
N GLN A 94 -0.26 0.35 13.64
CA GLN A 94 -0.77 -0.02 14.97
C GLN A 94 0.38 -0.31 15.94
N GLY A 95 1.41 -1.03 15.50
CA GLY A 95 2.58 -1.33 16.34
C GLY A 95 3.31 -0.08 16.84
N LEU A 96 3.32 1.01 16.08
CA LEU A 96 3.84 2.29 16.55
C LEU A 96 2.93 2.92 17.62
N THR A 97 1.62 2.92 17.36
CA THR A 97 0.61 3.42 18.32
C THR A 97 0.64 2.64 19.63
N ASP A 98 0.74 1.31 19.56
CA ASP A 98 0.84 0.44 20.73
C ASP A 98 2.12 0.73 21.55
N GLN A 99 3.21 1.07 20.88
CA GLN A 99 4.43 1.46 21.58
C GLN A 99 4.25 2.76 22.37
N TYR A 100 3.56 3.76 21.79
CA TYR A 100 3.20 4.99 22.50
C TYR A 100 2.18 4.78 23.62
N ALA A 101 1.37 3.73 23.55
CA ALA A 101 0.47 3.36 24.64
C ALA A 101 1.20 2.70 25.82
N LYS A 102 2.31 2.01 25.56
CA LYS A 102 3.11 1.32 26.59
C LYS A 102 4.11 2.23 27.29
N THR A 103 4.59 3.26 26.62
CA THR A 103 5.61 4.18 27.14
C THR A 103 5.43 5.59 26.59
N ASP A 104 5.58 6.58 27.46
CA ASP A 104 5.54 8.00 27.07
C ASP A 104 6.81 8.44 26.31
N LYS A 105 7.86 7.60 26.31
CA LYS A 105 9.15 7.89 25.69
C LYS A 105 9.47 6.87 24.60
N VAL A 106 8.95 7.10 23.42
CA VAL A 106 9.41 6.40 22.21
C VAL A 106 10.66 7.11 21.68
N SER A 107 11.72 6.35 21.37
CA SER A 107 12.95 6.97 20.86
C SER A 107 12.71 7.58 19.48
N VAL A 108 13.38 8.71 19.21
CA VAL A 108 13.33 9.39 17.92
C VAL A 108 13.71 8.46 16.77
N GLY A 109 14.75 7.63 16.96
CA GLY A 109 15.19 6.66 15.97
C GLY A 109 14.12 5.62 15.63
N PHE A 110 13.46 5.04 16.66
CA PHE A 110 12.38 4.09 16.45
C PHE A 110 11.19 4.72 15.72
N CYS A 111 10.77 5.92 16.14
CA CYS A 111 9.72 6.68 15.49
C CYS A 111 10.02 6.91 14.00
N LYS A 112 11.21 7.41 13.68
CA LYS A 112 11.64 7.67 12.30
C LYS A 112 11.65 6.40 11.45
N ILE A 113 12.14 5.27 11.98
CA ILE A 113 12.16 3.98 11.27
C ILE A 113 10.75 3.50 11.00
N LYS A 114 9.82 3.63 11.93
CA LYS A 114 8.43 3.20 11.75
C LYS A 114 7.71 4.04 10.69
N PHE A 115 7.81 5.37 10.74
CA PHE A 115 7.25 6.22 9.69
C PHE A 115 7.90 5.97 8.32
N ALA A 116 9.22 5.74 8.26
CA ALA A 116 9.89 5.38 7.02
C ALA A 116 9.42 4.03 6.47
N SER A 117 9.12 3.05 7.33
CA SER A 117 8.57 1.76 6.91
C SER A 117 7.17 1.90 6.34
N ILE A 118 6.32 2.73 6.95
CA ILE A 118 4.96 3.03 6.44
C ILE A 118 5.07 3.73 5.08
N GLU A 119 5.91 4.77 4.96
CA GLU A 119 6.15 5.50 3.71
C GLU A 119 6.60 4.56 2.58
N THR A 120 7.61 3.72 2.84
CA THR A 120 8.14 2.78 1.84
C THR A 120 7.10 1.75 1.40
N SER A 121 6.30 1.24 2.34
CA SER A 121 5.23 0.29 2.02
C SER A 121 4.12 0.95 1.21
N ALA A 122 3.72 2.16 1.59
CA ALA A 122 2.72 2.95 0.87
C ALA A 122 3.19 3.31 -0.54
N ASP A 123 4.47 3.66 -0.73
CA ASP A 123 5.06 3.93 -2.04
C ASP A 123 4.97 2.72 -2.99
N LYS A 124 5.29 1.54 -2.49
CA LYS A 124 5.19 0.29 -3.28
C LYS A 124 3.73 -0.01 -3.66
N MET A 125 2.79 0.16 -2.74
CA MET A 125 1.37 -0.04 -3.02
C MET A 125 0.85 0.98 -4.02
N GLN A 126 1.20 2.25 -3.87
CA GLN A 126 0.86 3.31 -4.82
C GLN A 126 1.37 3.00 -6.22
N ALA A 127 2.63 2.56 -6.35
CA ALA A 127 3.21 2.16 -7.63
C ALA A 127 2.50 0.94 -8.25
N THR A 128 2.03 0.01 -7.42
CA THR A 128 1.25 -1.15 -7.87
C THR A 128 -0.11 -0.73 -8.41
N ILE A 129 -0.85 0.12 -7.71
CA ILE A 129 -2.14 0.63 -8.14
C ILE A 129 -2.01 1.43 -9.45
N ALA A 130 -0.96 2.26 -9.56
CA ALA A 130 -0.72 3.10 -10.75
C ALA A 130 -0.55 2.30 -12.05
N LYS A 131 -0.11 1.05 -11.96
CA LYS A 131 0.13 0.15 -13.10
C LYS A 131 -1.11 -0.62 -13.56
N ARG A 132 -2.22 -0.51 -12.84
CA ARG A 132 -3.45 -1.24 -13.15
C ARG A 132 -4.11 -0.71 -14.42
N PRO A 133 -4.82 -1.56 -15.18
CA PRO A 133 -5.61 -1.13 -16.33
C PRO A 133 -6.69 -0.14 -15.91
N ARG A 134 -6.93 0.85 -16.77
CA ARG A 134 -7.97 1.89 -16.62
C ARG A 134 -9.22 1.54 -17.39
#